data_7dbce272d07a91c0a6add3c983f4a65c
#
_entry.id   7dbce272d07a91c0a6add3c983f4a65c
#
_cell.length_a   1.000
_cell.length_b   1.000
_cell.length_c   1.000
_cell.angle_alpha   90.00
_cell.angle_beta   90.00
_cell.angle_gamma   90.00
#
_symmetry.space_group_name_H-M   'P 1'
#
loop_
_entity.id
_entity.type
_entity.pdbx_description
1 polymer ?
#
loop_
_entity_poly.entity_id
_entity_poly.type
_entity_poly.pdbx_seq_one_letter_code
_entity_poly.pdbx_strand_id
1 'polypeptide(L)'
;PGMEEIMQLGIRLHDTKKLPFEERIANVHELGFACGHLAPGKVITEFPTTDEALTPGLAMYMKNVFAKNQVDVAVLGCYLNLANPNPGQLARITHRYMAHIRFASWLGCGVVGTETGAPNETYTAVPECHGEEALQTFITNLRPVVKYAEQMGVVMAIEPVWKHIVYNPARARRVLDEINSPNLQIILDPVNLLDYCNYKDQVAIVDEAIDLLGPDVAMVHLKDFIPEDGKLRSVGCGLGQMDYTSVLKFMKERKPFIHATLEDTTPENNVQVKNFIQGLYDNL
;
A
#
# COMPACT_ATOMS: atom_id res chain seq x y z
N PRO A 1 34.07 -0.46 6.95
CA PRO A 1 32.91 -1.19 7.43
C PRO A 1 31.74 -0.70 6.61
N GLY A 2 31.22 -1.58 5.71
CA GLY A 2 30.05 -1.26 4.89
C GLY A 2 28.86 -1.00 5.82
N MET A 3 28.01 0.00 5.47
CA MET A 3 26.69 0.07 6.05
C MET A 3 26.01 -1.27 5.77
N GLU A 4 25.70 -2.01 6.83
CA GLU A 4 24.82 -3.17 6.68
C GLU A 4 23.52 -2.65 6.06
N GLU A 5 23.17 -3.17 4.90
CA GLU A 5 21.90 -2.82 4.23
C GLU A 5 20.77 -3.39 5.07
N ILE A 6 20.21 -2.56 5.95
CA ILE A 6 19.08 -2.94 6.78
C ILE A 6 17.81 -2.70 5.98
N MET A 7 17.05 -3.78 5.74
CA MET A 7 15.74 -3.70 5.12
C MET A 7 14.83 -2.73 5.87
N GLN A 8 14.18 -1.81 5.16
CA GLN A 8 13.22 -0.87 5.77
C GLN A 8 11.86 -1.56 5.92
N LEU A 9 11.80 -2.49 6.88
CA LEU A 9 10.61 -3.32 7.11
C LEU A 9 9.72 -2.72 8.18
N GLY A 10 8.46 -2.58 7.84
CA GLY A 10 7.44 -2.06 8.72
C GLY A 10 6.20 -2.94 8.78
N ILE A 11 5.13 -2.35 9.30
CA ILE A 11 3.89 -3.07 9.54
C ILE A 11 2.68 -2.17 9.27
N ARG A 12 1.58 -2.76 8.82
CA ARG A 12 0.29 -2.07 8.75
C ARG A 12 -0.18 -1.80 10.17
N LEU A 13 -0.32 -0.52 10.54
CA LEU A 13 -0.48 -0.12 11.94
C LEU A 13 -1.75 -0.66 12.59
N HIS A 14 -2.84 -0.83 11.84
CA HIS A 14 -4.06 -1.40 12.40
C HIS A 14 -4.03 -2.92 12.61
N ASP A 15 -2.93 -3.58 12.24
CA ASP A 15 -2.66 -4.99 12.58
C ASP A 15 -1.88 -5.12 13.88
N THR A 16 -1.47 -4.02 14.50
CA THR A 16 -0.76 -4.02 15.78
C THR A 16 -1.72 -4.03 16.96
N LYS A 17 -1.19 -4.23 18.16
CA LYS A 17 -1.97 -4.19 19.39
C LYS A 17 -2.73 -2.87 19.51
N LYS A 18 -4.00 -2.94 19.89
CA LYS A 18 -4.85 -1.76 20.11
C LYS A 18 -4.37 -0.98 21.32
N LEU A 19 -3.73 0.14 21.07
CA LEU A 19 -3.19 1.07 22.05
C LEU A 19 -3.56 2.49 21.62
N PRO A 20 -3.57 3.46 22.55
CA PRO A 20 -3.60 4.87 22.17
C PRO A 20 -2.48 5.22 21.20
N PHE A 21 -2.69 6.22 20.35
CA PHE A 21 -1.81 6.51 19.22
C PHE A 21 -0.32 6.59 19.58
N GLU A 22 0.04 7.40 20.57
CA GLU A 22 1.46 7.56 20.94
C GLU A 22 2.08 6.25 21.45
N GLU A 23 1.34 5.49 22.27
CA GLU A 23 1.78 4.20 22.78
C GLU A 23 1.89 3.16 21.65
N ARG A 24 0.99 3.21 20.67
CA ARG A 24 1.03 2.32 19.51
C ARG A 24 2.32 2.52 18.71
N ILE A 25 2.69 3.76 18.44
CA ILE A 25 3.90 4.05 17.66
C ILE A 25 5.16 3.69 18.46
N ALA A 26 5.19 3.94 19.76
CA ALA A 26 6.28 3.49 20.64
C ALA A 26 6.40 1.96 20.61
N ASN A 27 5.28 1.24 20.64
CA ASN A 27 5.26 -0.22 20.56
C ASN A 27 5.81 -0.73 19.23
N VAL A 28 5.46 -0.09 18.12
CA VAL A 28 5.99 -0.43 16.78
C VAL A 28 7.51 -0.32 16.75
N HIS A 29 8.07 0.73 17.34
CA HIS A 29 9.53 0.89 17.51
C HIS A 29 10.13 -0.24 18.36
N GLU A 30 9.54 -0.54 19.51
CA GLU A 30 10.02 -1.59 20.42
C GLU A 30 10.02 -2.97 19.75
N LEU A 31 9.05 -3.24 18.87
CA LEU A 31 8.97 -4.48 18.10
C LEU A 31 10.04 -4.56 16.99
N GLY A 32 10.77 -3.47 16.74
CA GLY A 32 11.86 -3.43 15.77
C GLY A 32 11.44 -3.08 14.34
N PHE A 33 10.28 -2.48 14.14
CA PHE A 33 9.83 -2.04 12.82
C PHE A 33 10.35 -0.63 12.50
N ALA A 34 10.78 -0.44 11.25
CA ALA A 34 11.34 0.83 10.77
C ALA A 34 10.27 1.82 10.26
N CYS A 35 9.09 1.32 9.91
CA CYS A 35 8.05 2.14 9.30
C CYS A 35 6.66 1.55 9.54
N GLY A 36 5.64 2.34 9.21
CA GLY A 36 4.25 1.94 9.32
C GLY A 36 3.41 2.36 8.12
N HIS A 37 2.44 1.52 7.77
CA HIS A 37 1.34 1.86 6.88
C HIS A 37 0.23 2.48 7.72
N LEU A 38 -0.09 3.73 7.47
CA LEU A 38 -1.03 4.50 8.28
C LEU A 38 -2.36 4.72 7.54
N ALA A 39 -3.44 4.16 8.08
CA ALA A 39 -4.81 4.53 7.73
C ALA A 39 -5.41 5.19 8.99
N PRO A 40 -5.46 6.53 9.09
CA PRO A 40 -5.74 7.22 10.33
C PRO A 40 -7.03 6.77 11.01
N GLY A 41 -8.12 6.65 10.27
CA GLY A 41 -9.42 6.25 10.81
C GLY A 41 -9.48 4.82 11.36
N LYS A 42 -8.48 3.98 11.06
CA LYS A 42 -8.41 2.60 11.56
C LYS A 42 -7.58 2.44 12.82
N VAL A 43 -6.75 3.42 13.16
CA VAL A 43 -5.85 3.34 14.31
C VAL A 43 -6.11 4.41 15.36
N ILE A 44 -6.74 5.52 14.99
CA ILE A 44 -6.96 6.66 15.86
C ILE A 44 -8.44 6.74 16.22
N THR A 45 -8.73 6.64 17.53
CA THR A 45 -10.09 6.79 18.08
C THR A 45 -10.18 7.96 19.05
N GLU A 46 -9.04 8.53 19.48
CA GLU A 46 -8.98 9.56 20.52
C GLU A 46 -9.43 10.92 20.00
N PHE A 47 -9.35 11.15 18.70
CA PHE A 47 -9.73 12.42 18.08
C PHE A 47 -10.23 12.19 16.64
N PRO A 48 -10.95 13.19 16.05
CA PRO A 48 -11.47 13.06 14.68
C PRO A 48 -10.36 12.96 13.62
N THR A 49 -10.64 12.18 12.57
CA THR A 49 -9.79 12.04 11.38
C THR A 49 -10.57 12.29 10.08
N THR A 50 -11.65 13.07 10.18
CA THR A 50 -12.41 13.55 9.03
C THR A 50 -11.58 14.51 8.18
N ASP A 51 -12.02 14.81 6.97
CA ASP A 51 -11.28 15.70 6.07
C ASP A 51 -10.93 17.04 6.72
N GLU A 52 -11.89 17.65 7.43
CA GLU A 52 -11.66 18.93 8.12
C GLU A 52 -10.70 18.83 9.31
N ALA A 53 -10.58 17.64 9.91
CA ALA A 53 -9.71 17.42 11.05
C ALA A 53 -8.24 17.14 10.64
N LEU A 54 -7.99 16.86 9.36
CA LEU A 54 -6.64 16.66 8.82
C LEU A 54 -5.94 18.00 8.59
N THR A 55 -5.66 18.69 9.66
CA THR A 55 -5.05 20.03 9.67
C THR A 55 -3.52 19.97 9.68
N PRO A 56 -2.84 21.08 9.34
CA PRO A 56 -1.39 21.18 9.54
C PRO A 56 -0.96 20.89 10.97
N GLY A 57 -1.73 21.34 11.96
CA GLY A 57 -1.43 21.09 13.38
C GLY A 57 -1.46 19.62 13.74
N LEU A 58 -2.46 18.86 13.25
CA LEU A 58 -2.52 17.42 13.45
C LEU A 58 -1.34 16.72 12.78
N ALA A 59 -1.01 17.14 11.54
CA ALA A 59 0.13 16.57 10.82
C ALA A 59 1.45 16.77 11.58
N MET A 60 1.67 17.95 12.14
CA MET A 60 2.89 18.23 12.93
C MET A 60 2.94 17.39 14.21
N TYR A 61 1.82 17.27 14.90
CA TYR A 61 1.73 16.41 16.10
C TYR A 61 2.10 14.96 15.75
N MET A 62 1.48 14.40 14.73
CA MET A 62 1.74 13.02 14.33
C MET A 62 3.18 12.84 13.83
N LYS A 63 3.68 13.77 13.02
CA LYS A 63 5.06 13.76 12.54
C LYS A 63 6.05 13.68 13.70
N ASN A 64 5.84 14.47 14.75
CA ASN A 64 6.70 14.46 15.91
C ASN A 64 6.64 13.13 16.68
N VAL A 65 5.45 12.53 16.80
CA VAL A 65 5.30 11.22 17.44
C VAL A 65 6.06 10.13 16.66
N PHE A 66 5.92 10.09 15.35
CA PHE A 66 6.66 9.14 14.51
C PHE A 66 8.18 9.38 14.61
N ALA A 67 8.61 10.63 14.50
CA ALA A 67 10.03 10.97 14.49
C ALA A 67 10.72 10.61 15.81
N LYS A 68 10.11 10.93 16.95
CA LYS A 68 10.70 10.61 18.26
C LYS A 68 10.80 9.09 18.50
N ASN A 69 9.97 8.30 17.87
CA ASN A 69 10.00 6.85 17.95
C ASN A 69 10.80 6.19 16.80
N GLN A 70 11.39 7.00 15.92
CA GLN A 70 12.20 6.51 14.77
C GLN A 70 11.42 5.55 13.86
N VAL A 71 10.15 5.84 13.65
CA VAL A 71 9.26 5.09 12.76
C VAL A 71 8.85 6.01 11.61
N ASP A 72 9.18 5.63 10.37
CA ASP A 72 8.73 6.38 9.19
C ASP A 72 7.25 6.10 8.92
N VAL A 73 6.56 7.06 8.31
CA VAL A 73 5.26 6.78 7.68
C VAL A 73 5.52 6.38 6.24
N ALA A 74 5.46 5.08 5.97
CA ALA A 74 5.78 4.54 4.63
C ALA A 74 4.73 4.92 3.59
N VAL A 75 3.47 4.92 3.99
CA VAL A 75 2.32 5.23 3.15
C VAL A 75 1.16 5.71 4.02
N LEU A 76 0.45 6.71 3.53
CA LEU A 76 -0.85 7.13 4.06
C LEU A 76 -1.92 6.47 3.22
N GLY A 77 -2.62 5.50 3.78
CA GLY A 77 -3.64 4.72 3.08
C GLY A 77 -4.96 5.46 2.98
N CYS A 78 -5.52 5.50 1.78
CA CYS A 78 -6.84 6.05 1.50
C CYS A 78 -7.50 5.14 0.45
N TYR A 79 -8.16 4.08 0.92
CA TYR A 79 -8.67 3.01 0.05
C TYR A 79 -10.15 3.21 -0.24
N LEU A 80 -10.42 4.10 -1.19
CA LEU A 80 -11.76 4.41 -1.64
C LEU A 80 -11.92 4.07 -3.13
N ASN A 81 -13.17 4.12 -3.62
CA ASN A 81 -13.49 3.69 -4.98
C ASN A 81 -13.51 4.88 -5.97
N LEU A 82 -12.40 5.10 -6.66
CA LEU A 82 -12.32 6.14 -7.71
C LEU A 82 -13.14 5.80 -8.97
N ALA A 83 -13.62 4.58 -9.11
CA ALA A 83 -14.49 4.20 -10.21
C ALA A 83 -15.98 4.22 -9.84
N ASN A 84 -16.33 4.79 -8.70
CA ASN A 84 -17.71 4.90 -8.24
C ASN A 84 -18.54 5.67 -9.27
N PRO A 85 -19.64 5.08 -9.79
CA PRO A 85 -20.45 5.72 -10.82
C PRO A 85 -21.38 6.83 -10.30
N ASN A 86 -21.56 6.95 -8.99
CA ASN A 86 -22.39 7.99 -8.40
C ASN A 86 -21.61 9.31 -8.31
N PRO A 87 -22.02 10.38 -9.04
CA PRO A 87 -21.26 11.62 -9.09
C PRO A 87 -21.09 12.31 -7.74
N GLY A 88 -22.12 12.27 -6.88
CA GLY A 88 -22.06 12.87 -5.55
C GLY A 88 -21.08 12.15 -4.63
N GLN A 89 -21.12 10.83 -4.66
CA GLN A 89 -20.18 9.99 -3.89
C GLN A 89 -18.75 10.16 -4.42
N LEU A 90 -18.56 10.16 -5.73
CA LEU A 90 -17.25 10.36 -6.36
C LEU A 90 -16.64 11.72 -5.98
N ALA A 91 -17.44 12.76 -5.94
CA ALA A 91 -16.97 14.10 -5.53
C ALA A 91 -16.44 14.09 -4.09
N ARG A 92 -17.13 13.43 -3.17
CA ARG A 92 -16.68 13.27 -1.78
C ARG A 92 -15.41 12.42 -1.68
N ILE A 93 -15.35 11.35 -2.46
CA ILE A 93 -14.16 10.47 -2.53
C ILE A 93 -12.95 11.25 -3.02
N THR A 94 -13.09 11.99 -4.11
CA THR A 94 -12.01 12.82 -4.67
C THR A 94 -11.53 13.86 -3.66
N HIS A 95 -12.45 14.52 -2.97
CA HIS A 95 -12.12 15.49 -1.93
C HIS A 95 -11.31 14.85 -0.79
N ARG A 96 -11.67 13.62 -0.38
CA ARG A 96 -10.96 12.90 0.66
C ARG A 96 -9.55 12.50 0.22
N TYR A 97 -9.35 12.09 -1.03
CA TYR A 97 -7.99 11.87 -1.56
C TYR A 97 -7.16 13.13 -1.53
N MET A 98 -7.72 14.26 -1.92
CA MET A 98 -7.00 15.54 -1.89
C MET A 98 -6.64 15.95 -0.46
N ALA A 99 -7.53 15.74 0.51
CA ALA A 99 -7.25 15.99 1.92
C ALA A 99 -6.09 15.11 2.42
N HIS A 100 -6.06 13.84 2.04
CA HIS A 100 -4.96 12.93 2.39
C HIS A 100 -3.64 13.34 1.73
N ILE A 101 -3.66 13.76 0.49
CA ILE A 101 -2.47 14.24 -0.23
C ILE A 101 -1.88 15.48 0.46
N ARG A 102 -2.71 16.47 0.82
CA ARG A 102 -2.25 17.63 1.59
C ARG A 102 -1.65 17.20 2.93
N PHE A 103 -2.38 16.35 3.63
CA PHE A 103 -1.95 15.87 4.94
C PHE A 103 -0.63 15.11 4.86
N ALA A 104 -0.45 14.25 3.87
CA ALA A 104 0.80 13.54 3.63
C ALA A 104 1.97 14.51 3.42
N SER A 105 1.75 15.57 2.65
CA SER A 105 2.75 16.63 2.42
C SER A 105 3.22 17.27 3.73
N TRP A 106 2.30 17.58 4.63
CA TRP A 106 2.64 18.18 5.93
C TRP A 106 3.24 17.17 6.91
N LEU A 107 2.77 15.94 6.85
CA LEU A 107 3.23 14.84 7.70
C LEU A 107 4.66 14.40 7.37
N GLY A 108 5.13 14.70 6.17
CA GLY A 108 6.42 14.20 5.67
C GLY A 108 6.34 12.78 5.13
N CYS A 109 5.13 12.32 4.77
CA CYS A 109 4.91 11.05 4.09
C CYS A 109 4.90 11.26 2.59
N GLY A 110 5.78 10.58 1.86
CA GLY A 110 5.92 10.76 0.41
C GLY A 110 4.85 10.09 -0.42
N VAL A 111 4.03 9.19 0.14
CA VAL A 111 3.15 8.31 -0.62
C VAL A 111 1.74 8.28 -0.01
N VAL A 112 0.74 8.54 -0.86
CA VAL A 112 -0.67 8.20 -0.57
C VAL A 112 -1.03 6.99 -1.41
N GLY A 113 -1.56 5.95 -0.77
CA GLY A 113 -1.84 4.67 -1.41
C GLY A 113 -3.31 4.37 -1.55
N THR A 114 -3.68 3.71 -2.64
CA THR A 114 -5.02 3.22 -2.91
C THR A 114 -5.00 1.95 -3.76
N GLU A 115 -6.07 1.15 -3.66
CA GLU A 115 -6.38 0.13 -4.67
C GLU A 115 -7.10 0.77 -5.86
N THR A 116 -7.68 -0.02 -6.77
CA THR A 116 -8.06 0.49 -8.09
C THR A 116 -9.56 0.48 -8.38
N GLY A 117 -10.39 0.08 -7.42
CA GLY A 117 -11.83 0.28 -7.52
C GLY A 117 -12.62 -0.79 -8.25
N ALA A 118 -13.92 -0.55 -8.32
CA ALA A 118 -14.91 -1.35 -9.02
C ALA A 118 -16.00 -0.45 -9.61
N PRO A 119 -16.63 -0.84 -10.75
CA PRO A 119 -17.61 0.01 -11.45
C PRO A 119 -19.01 -0.07 -10.82
N ASN A 120 -19.10 0.11 -9.51
CA ASN A 120 -20.35 0.10 -8.76
C ASN A 120 -20.20 0.94 -7.48
N GLU A 121 -21.32 1.22 -6.80
CA GLU A 121 -21.31 2.03 -5.59
C GLU A 121 -20.88 1.27 -4.33
N THR A 122 -20.86 -0.06 -4.38
CA THR A 122 -20.58 -0.91 -3.21
C THR A 122 -19.14 -1.40 -3.13
N TYR A 123 -18.29 -1.01 -4.09
CA TYR A 123 -16.92 -1.49 -4.22
C TYR A 123 -16.85 -3.02 -4.32
N THR A 124 -17.80 -3.62 -5.03
CA THR A 124 -17.89 -5.07 -5.15
C THR A 124 -17.13 -5.56 -6.38
N ALA A 125 -16.30 -6.59 -6.20
CA ALA A 125 -15.62 -7.23 -7.31
C ALA A 125 -16.64 -7.91 -8.22
N VAL A 126 -16.65 -7.51 -9.50
CA VAL A 126 -17.55 -8.03 -10.53
C VAL A 126 -16.74 -8.25 -11.82
N PRO A 127 -17.23 -9.09 -12.76
CA PRO A 127 -16.51 -9.33 -14.02
C PRO A 127 -16.21 -8.04 -14.80
N GLU A 128 -17.08 -7.05 -14.73
CA GLU A 128 -16.94 -5.74 -15.39
C GLU A 128 -15.69 -4.97 -14.94
N CYS A 129 -15.14 -5.28 -13.76
CA CYS A 129 -13.87 -4.71 -13.33
C CYS A 129 -12.75 -4.91 -14.36
N HIS A 130 -12.76 -6.04 -15.04
CA HIS A 130 -11.73 -6.40 -16.02
C HIS A 130 -12.02 -5.87 -17.43
N GLY A 131 -13.12 -5.12 -17.62
CA GLY A 131 -13.48 -4.50 -18.89
C GLY A 131 -12.72 -3.22 -19.18
N GLU A 132 -12.75 -2.80 -20.43
CA GLU A 132 -12.10 -1.57 -20.89
C GLU A 132 -12.81 -0.32 -20.36
N GLU A 133 -14.13 -0.33 -20.27
CA GLU A 133 -14.93 0.79 -19.80
C GLU A 133 -14.57 1.14 -18.35
N ALA A 134 -14.46 0.14 -17.48
CA ALA A 134 -14.07 0.34 -16.08
C ALA A 134 -12.66 0.93 -15.96
N LEU A 135 -11.73 0.46 -16.80
CA LEU A 135 -10.37 1.00 -16.82
C LEU A 135 -10.35 2.46 -17.21
N GLN A 136 -11.07 2.84 -18.25
CA GLN A 136 -11.13 4.23 -18.72
C GLN A 136 -11.80 5.14 -17.68
N THR A 137 -12.84 4.68 -17.00
CA THR A 137 -13.46 5.41 -15.89
C THR A 137 -12.46 5.64 -14.77
N PHE A 138 -11.73 4.61 -14.36
CA PHE A 138 -10.71 4.72 -13.32
C PHE A 138 -9.63 5.73 -13.71
N ILE A 139 -9.09 5.64 -14.92
CA ILE A 139 -8.05 6.57 -15.42
C ILE A 139 -8.57 8.01 -15.41
N THR A 140 -9.77 8.23 -15.93
CA THR A 140 -10.39 9.57 -15.99
C THR A 140 -10.51 10.19 -14.60
N ASN A 141 -10.98 9.40 -13.62
CA ASN A 141 -11.20 9.89 -12.25
C ASN A 141 -9.90 10.00 -11.45
N LEU A 142 -8.88 9.23 -11.80
CA LEU A 142 -7.57 9.31 -11.16
C LEU A 142 -6.77 10.55 -11.58
N ARG A 143 -6.95 11.03 -12.82
CA ARG A 143 -6.18 12.17 -13.36
C ARG A 143 -6.17 13.41 -12.46
N PRO A 144 -7.31 13.93 -11.97
CA PRO A 144 -7.29 15.11 -11.11
C PRO A 144 -6.62 14.86 -9.76
N VAL A 145 -6.68 13.63 -9.24
CA VAL A 145 -6.01 13.25 -8.01
C VAL A 145 -4.49 13.26 -8.19
N VAL A 146 -3.99 12.69 -9.29
CA VAL A 146 -2.56 12.70 -9.62
C VAL A 146 -2.06 14.11 -9.84
N LYS A 147 -2.82 14.94 -10.55
CA LYS A 147 -2.47 16.36 -10.76
C LYS A 147 -2.32 17.10 -9.43
N TYR A 148 -3.21 16.84 -8.49
CA TYR A 148 -3.11 17.43 -7.17
C TYR A 148 -1.87 16.92 -6.41
N ALA A 149 -1.56 15.64 -6.53
CA ALA A 149 -0.34 15.07 -5.96
C ALA A 149 0.92 15.74 -6.51
N GLU A 150 0.95 16.03 -7.82
CA GLU A 150 2.04 16.81 -8.43
C GLU A 150 2.21 18.18 -7.78
N GLN A 151 1.10 18.88 -7.54
CA GLN A 151 1.11 20.21 -6.91
C GLN A 151 1.62 20.17 -5.47
N MET A 152 1.36 19.09 -4.74
CA MET A 152 1.75 18.92 -3.34
C MET A 152 3.12 18.24 -3.16
N GLY A 153 3.73 17.76 -4.23
CA GLY A 153 5.00 17.03 -4.15
C GLY A 153 4.87 15.66 -3.49
N VAL A 154 3.73 15.01 -3.66
CA VAL A 154 3.43 13.69 -3.08
C VAL A 154 3.22 12.70 -4.21
N VAL A 155 3.62 11.45 -4.00
CA VAL A 155 3.34 10.36 -4.92
C VAL A 155 1.96 9.76 -4.59
N MET A 156 1.10 9.69 -5.61
CA MET A 156 -0.10 8.86 -5.57
C MET A 156 0.27 7.48 -6.07
N ALA A 157 0.16 6.46 -5.23
CA ALA A 157 0.53 5.09 -5.59
C ALA A 157 -0.71 4.21 -5.68
N ILE A 158 -0.86 3.51 -6.80
CA ILE A 158 -1.94 2.55 -7.01
C ILE A 158 -1.42 1.14 -6.79
N GLU A 159 -2.25 0.32 -6.16
CA GLU A 159 -1.94 -1.07 -5.86
C GLU A 159 -2.75 -1.98 -6.78
N PRO A 160 -2.13 -2.69 -7.74
CA PRO A 160 -2.83 -3.67 -8.56
C PRO A 160 -3.37 -4.82 -7.71
N VAL A 161 -4.64 -5.16 -7.93
CA VAL A 161 -5.34 -6.25 -7.25
C VAL A 161 -6.15 -7.03 -8.26
N TRP A 162 -5.97 -8.34 -8.33
CA TRP A 162 -6.60 -9.21 -9.33
C TRP A 162 -8.12 -9.02 -9.45
N LYS A 163 -8.81 -8.87 -8.34
CA LYS A 163 -10.28 -8.73 -8.35
C LYS A 163 -10.79 -7.32 -8.67
N HIS A 164 -9.90 -6.33 -8.78
CA HIS A 164 -10.25 -4.93 -9.05
C HIS A 164 -9.93 -4.54 -10.50
N ILE A 165 -10.01 -3.24 -10.79
CA ILE A 165 -9.92 -2.73 -12.18
C ILE A 165 -8.51 -2.89 -12.75
N VAL A 166 -7.48 -2.49 -12.00
CA VAL A 166 -6.10 -2.71 -12.42
C VAL A 166 -5.65 -4.05 -11.83
N TYR A 167 -5.92 -5.13 -12.56
CA TYR A 167 -5.82 -6.48 -12.02
C TYR A 167 -4.52 -7.19 -12.33
N ASN A 168 -3.71 -6.67 -13.25
CA ASN A 168 -2.45 -7.29 -13.63
C ASN A 168 -1.38 -6.25 -13.98
N PRO A 169 -0.10 -6.66 -14.08
CA PRO A 169 0.99 -5.75 -14.39
C PRO A 169 0.85 -4.99 -15.71
N ALA A 170 0.36 -5.65 -16.75
CA ALA A 170 0.18 -5.02 -18.06
C ALA A 170 -0.83 -3.87 -18.00
N ARG A 171 -1.92 -4.07 -17.26
CA ARG A 171 -2.95 -3.04 -17.08
C ARG A 171 -2.44 -1.87 -16.24
N ALA A 172 -1.65 -2.17 -15.21
CA ALA A 172 -0.97 -1.14 -14.42
C ALA A 172 -0.01 -0.30 -15.28
N ARG A 173 0.76 -0.95 -16.16
CA ARG A 173 1.64 -0.24 -17.09
C ARG A 173 0.86 0.71 -18.00
N ARG A 174 -0.29 0.30 -18.49
CA ARG A 174 -1.18 1.17 -19.29
C ARG A 174 -1.61 2.42 -18.53
N VAL A 175 -2.02 2.27 -17.28
CA VAL A 175 -2.44 3.43 -16.46
C VAL A 175 -1.28 4.40 -16.27
N LEU A 176 -0.10 3.90 -15.94
CA LEU A 176 1.10 4.73 -15.81
C LEU A 176 1.41 5.49 -17.11
N ASP A 177 1.37 4.80 -18.23
CA ASP A 177 1.70 5.41 -19.52
C ASP A 177 0.64 6.43 -19.98
N GLU A 178 -0.64 6.14 -19.79
CA GLU A 178 -1.71 7.05 -20.19
C GLU A 178 -1.74 8.32 -19.35
N ILE A 179 -1.52 8.24 -18.06
CA ILE A 179 -1.47 9.42 -17.18
C ILE A 179 -0.12 10.13 -17.31
N ASN A 180 0.96 9.38 -17.48
CA ASN A 180 2.30 9.90 -17.74
C ASN A 180 2.73 10.98 -16.74
N SER A 181 2.71 10.64 -15.45
CA SER A 181 3.14 11.53 -14.38
C SER A 181 4.17 10.84 -13.49
N PRO A 182 5.27 11.51 -13.13
CA PRO A 182 6.22 10.96 -12.15
C PRO A 182 5.62 10.81 -10.75
N ASN A 183 4.50 11.48 -10.50
CA ASN A 183 3.80 11.42 -9.22
C ASN A 183 2.73 10.33 -9.18
N LEU A 184 2.59 9.53 -10.23
CA LEU A 184 1.82 8.30 -10.21
C LEU A 184 2.77 7.12 -10.19
N GLN A 185 2.74 6.33 -9.13
CA GLN A 185 3.61 5.17 -8.96
C GLN A 185 2.81 3.96 -8.46
N ILE A 186 3.51 2.90 -8.12
CA ILE A 186 2.91 1.59 -7.80
C ILE A 186 3.21 1.21 -6.35
N ILE A 187 2.21 0.68 -5.67
CA ILE A 187 2.41 -0.20 -4.52
C ILE A 187 2.41 -1.63 -5.05
N LEU A 188 3.52 -2.34 -4.85
CA LEU A 188 3.60 -3.74 -5.24
C LEU A 188 3.25 -4.63 -4.06
N ASP A 189 2.11 -5.30 -4.16
CA ASP A 189 1.71 -6.40 -3.28
C ASP A 189 1.66 -7.68 -4.14
N PRO A 190 2.69 -8.53 -4.07
CA PRO A 190 2.75 -9.71 -4.94
C PRO A 190 1.56 -10.66 -4.78
N VAL A 191 1.04 -10.80 -3.56
CA VAL A 191 -0.12 -11.68 -3.31
C VAL A 191 -1.39 -11.13 -3.98
N ASN A 192 -1.55 -9.80 -4.00
CA ASN A 192 -2.73 -9.19 -4.61
C ASN A 192 -2.80 -9.34 -6.15
N LEU A 193 -1.71 -9.73 -6.79
CA LEU A 193 -1.69 -10.08 -8.21
C LEU A 193 -2.23 -11.50 -8.47
N LEU A 194 -2.45 -12.28 -7.40
CA LEU A 194 -2.83 -13.67 -7.46
C LEU A 194 -4.31 -13.87 -7.11
N ASP A 195 -4.88 -14.93 -7.68
CA ASP A 195 -6.18 -15.48 -7.31
C ASP A 195 -6.09 -17.01 -7.42
N TYR A 196 -7.15 -17.71 -7.07
CA TYR A 196 -7.16 -19.16 -7.14
C TYR A 196 -6.85 -19.70 -8.56
N CYS A 197 -7.23 -18.95 -9.59
CA CYS A 197 -7.00 -19.36 -10.99
C CYS A 197 -5.54 -19.25 -11.45
N ASN A 198 -4.67 -18.48 -10.76
CA ASN A 198 -3.31 -18.20 -11.25
C ASN A 198 -2.19 -18.34 -10.21
N TYR A 199 -2.49 -18.66 -8.94
CA TYR A 199 -1.48 -18.61 -7.87
C TYR A 199 -0.31 -19.58 -8.10
N LYS A 200 -0.51 -20.64 -8.85
CA LYS A 200 0.55 -21.61 -9.18
C LYS A 200 1.62 -21.02 -10.11
N ASP A 201 1.29 -19.95 -10.82
CA ASP A 201 2.18 -19.22 -11.71
C ASP A 201 2.81 -18.00 -11.02
N GLN A 202 2.81 -17.95 -9.70
CA GLN A 202 3.20 -16.77 -8.93
C GLN A 202 4.58 -16.21 -9.30
N VAL A 203 5.57 -17.06 -9.51
CA VAL A 203 6.93 -16.62 -9.84
C VAL A 203 6.94 -15.83 -11.15
N ALA A 204 6.31 -16.35 -12.20
CA ALA A 204 6.22 -15.69 -13.49
C ALA A 204 5.44 -14.37 -13.40
N ILE A 205 4.36 -14.33 -12.61
CA ILE A 205 3.53 -13.13 -12.43
C ILE A 205 4.31 -12.03 -11.71
N VAL A 206 5.02 -12.39 -10.64
CA VAL A 206 5.83 -11.41 -9.88
C VAL A 206 7.00 -10.92 -10.71
N ASP A 207 7.68 -11.79 -11.46
CA ASP A 207 8.77 -11.40 -12.37
C ASP A 207 8.26 -10.44 -13.46
N GLU A 208 7.09 -10.71 -14.04
CA GLU A 208 6.48 -9.79 -15.01
C GLU A 208 6.17 -8.43 -14.38
N ALA A 209 5.64 -8.42 -13.15
CA ALA A 209 5.37 -7.16 -12.44
C ALA A 209 6.64 -6.34 -12.22
N ILE A 210 7.73 -6.99 -11.83
CA ILE A 210 9.04 -6.32 -11.64
C ILE A 210 9.56 -5.79 -12.97
N ASP A 211 9.44 -6.57 -14.05
CA ASP A 211 9.89 -6.15 -15.39
C ASP A 211 9.12 -4.93 -15.89
N LEU A 212 7.80 -4.93 -15.77
CA LEU A 212 6.96 -3.86 -16.30
C LEU A 212 6.87 -2.65 -15.39
N LEU A 213 6.96 -2.82 -14.08
CA LEU A 213 6.64 -1.78 -13.10
C LEU A 213 7.81 -1.39 -12.21
N GLY A 214 8.89 -2.17 -12.19
CA GLY A 214 9.98 -2.02 -11.22
C GLY A 214 10.46 -0.59 -10.97
N PRO A 215 10.80 0.20 -12.01
CA PRO A 215 11.23 1.59 -11.81
C PRO A 215 10.19 2.46 -11.08
N ASP A 216 8.90 2.16 -11.23
CA ASP A 216 7.79 2.94 -10.69
C ASP A 216 7.24 2.40 -9.36
N VAL A 217 7.86 1.39 -8.77
CA VAL A 217 7.43 0.85 -7.47
C VAL A 217 7.92 1.76 -6.35
N ALA A 218 6.97 2.40 -5.65
CA ALA A 218 7.26 3.33 -4.56
C ALA A 218 7.38 2.64 -3.21
N MET A 219 6.63 1.57 -3.00
CA MET A 219 6.67 0.77 -1.76
C MET A 219 6.11 -0.63 -2.02
N VAL A 220 6.33 -1.53 -1.07
CA VAL A 220 5.95 -2.94 -1.15
C VAL A 220 5.07 -3.32 0.02
N HIS A 221 4.00 -4.08 -0.24
CA HIS A 221 3.25 -4.80 0.79
C HIS A 221 3.66 -6.27 0.78
N LEU A 222 3.86 -6.84 1.96
CA LEU A 222 4.25 -8.23 2.14
C LEU A 222 3.22 -8.97 3.00
N LYS A 223 2.63 -10.00 2.42
CA LYS A 223 1.74 -10.93 3.10
C LYS A 223 1.88 -12.31 2.47
N ASP A 224 1.05 -13.24 2.89
CA ASP A 224 1.04 -14.60 2.39
C ASP A 224 -0.39 -15.02 2.05
N PHE A 225 -0.54 -16.21 1.52
CA PHE A 225 -1.86 -16.73 1.16
C PHE A 225 -1.91 -18.25 1.35
N ILE A 226 -3.11 -18.72 1.63
CA ILE A 226 -3.45 -20.15 1.69
C ILE A 226 -4.60 -20.37 0.70
N PRO A 227 -4.42 -21.24 -0.33
CA PRO A 227 -5.53 -21.63 -1.20
C PRO A 227 -6.51 -22.50 -0.39
N GLU A 228 -7.77 -22.08 -0.39
CA GLU A 228 -8.80 -22.74 0.43
C GLU A 228 -10.19 -22.48 -0.21
N ASP A 229 -10.93 -23.57 -0.44
CA ASP A 229 -12.31 -23.50 -0.97
C ASP A 229 -12.47 -22.62 -2.23
N GLY A 230 -11.56 -22.74 -3.18
CA GLY A 230 -11.59 -21.98 -4.43
C GLY A 230 -11.22 -20.51 -4.31
N LYS A 231 -10.63 -20.10 -3.19
CA LYS A 231 -10.19 -18.73 -2.91
C LYS A 231 -8.79 -18.72 -2.31
N LEU A 232 -8.18 -17.55 -2.28
CA LEU A 232 -6.94 -17.32 -1.54
C LEU A 232 -7.29 -16.59 -0.23
N ARG A 233 -6.95 -17.21 0.89
CA ARG A 233 -7.07 -16.57 2.21
C ARG A 233 -5.75 -15.89 2.54
N SER A 234 -5.79 -14.57 2.77
CA SER A 234 -4.59 -13.81 3.15
C SER A 234 -4.19 -14.09 4.60
N VAL A 235 -2.89 -14.30 4.79
CA VAL A 235 -2.28 -14.56 6.11
C VAL A 235 -0.95 -13.82 6.20
N GLY A 236 -0.31 -13.83 7.37
CA GLY A 236 1.02 -13.28 7.56
C GLY A 236 2.09 -14.07 6.81
N CYS A 237 3.19 -13.41 6.49
CA CYS A 237 4.31 -14.01 5.76
C CYS A 237 4.87 -15.24 6.48
N GLY A 238 5.14 -16.29 5.71
CA GLY A 238 5.65 -17.55 6.20
C GLY A 238 4.58 -18.54 6.65
N LEU A 239 3.31 -18.13 6.64
CA LEU A 239 2.19 -18.99 7.07
C LEU A 239 1.43 -19.59 5.89
N GLY A 240 1.86 -19.32 4.66
CA GLY A 240 1.21 -19.80 3.45
C GLY A 240 2.19 -20.26 2.38
N GLN A 241 1.83 -20.05 1.12
CA GLN A 241 2.53 -20.61 -0.04
C GLN A 241 3.27 -19.58 -0.89
N MET A 242 3.44 -18.33 -0.42
CA MET A 242 4.12 -17.28 -1.18
C MET A 242 5.61 -17.56 -1.31
N ASP A 243 6.14 -17.37 -2.53
CA ASP A 243 7.58 -17.34 -2.79
C ASP A 243 8.05 -15.88 -2.80
N TYR A 244 8.90 -15.51 -1.85
CA TYR A 244 9.38 -14.13 -1.69
C TYR A 244 10.67 -13.82 -2.44
N THR A 245 11.28 -14.80 -3.11
CA THR A 245 12.62 -14.66 -3.68
C THR A 245 12.72 -13.47 -4.64
N SER A 246 11.82 -13.38 -5.61
CA SER A 246 11.88 -12.32 -6.63
C SER A 246 11.67 -10.93 -6.05
N VAL A 247 10.68 -10.74 -5.19
CA VAL A 247 10.37 -9.41 -4.63
C VAL A 247 11.46 -8.94 -3.67
N LEU A 248 11.97 -9.82 -2.80
CA LEU A 248 13.04 -9.45 -1.87
C LEU A 248 14.35 -9.17 -2.60
N LYS A 249 14.67 -9.94 -3.63
CA LYS A 249 15.84 -9.69 -4.47
C LYS A 249 15.73 -8.36 -5.20
N PHE A 250 14.58 -8.06 -5.77
CA PHE A 250 14.29 -6.76 -6.38
C PHE A 250 14.54 -5.61 -5.41
N MET A 251 14.02 -5.71 -4.19
CA MET A 251 14.21 -4.69 -3.15
C MET A 251 15.70 -4.52 -2.83
N LYS A 252 16.38 -5.61 -2.54
CA LYS A 252 17.79 -5.58 -2.10
C LYS A 252 18.73 -5.04 -3.18
N GLU A 253 18.55 -5.47 -4.41
CA GLU A 253 19.47 -5.14 -5.51
C GLU A 253 19.17 -3.80 -6.17
N ARG A 254 17.88 -3.39 -6.23
CA ARG A 254 17.45 -2.22 -7.01
C ARG A 254 16.97 -1.05 -6.17
N LYS A 255 16.41 -1.31 -4.99
CA LYS A 255 15.79 -0.27 -4.13
C LYS A 255 16.04 -0.57 -2.64
N PRO A 256 17.28 -0.54 -2.17
CA PRO A 256 17.63 -1.04 -0.82
C PRO A 256 16.99 -0.25 0.33
N PHE A 257 16.55 0.99 0.12
CA PHE A 257 15.85 1.80 1.13
C PHE A 257 14.33 1.84 0.95
N ILE A 258 13.78 1.06 0.00
CA ILE A 258 12.34 1.03 -0.20
C ILE A 258 11.62 0.56 1.08
N HIS A 259 10.55 1.23 1.42
CA HIS A 259 9.69 0.78 2.51
C HIS A 259 8.91 -0.46 2.10
N ALA A 260 8.86 -1.45 2.99
CA ALA A 260 7.98 -2.60 2.86
C ALA A 260 7.21 -2.79 4.17
N THR A 261 5.90 -2.97 4.09
CA THR A 261 5.06 -3.16 5.27
C THR A 261 4.39 -4.53 5.25
N LEU A 262 4.45 -5.20 6.39
CA LEU A 262 3.74 -6.45 6.61
C LEU A 262 2.25 -6.19 6.74
N GLU A 263 1.45 -7.07 6.14
CA GLU A 263 -0.01 -7.09 6.27
C GLU A 263 -0.50 -8.44 6.75
N ASP A 264 -1.69 -8.45 7.32
CA ASP A 264 -2.38 -9.66 7.82
C ASP A 264 -1.61 -10.41 8.90
N THR A 265 -0.76 -9.70 9.63
CA THR A 265 -0.17 -10.18 10.88
C THR A 265 -1.12 -9.92 12.04
N THR A 266 -0.83 -10.51 13.17
CA THR A 266 -1.53 -10.29 14.45
C THR A 266 -0.54 -9.80 15.50
N PRO A 267 -1.02 -9.19 16.60
CA PRO A 267 -0.13 -8.84 17.71
C PRO A 267 0.67 -10.03 18.25
N GLU A 268 0.13 -11.24 18.15
CA GLU A 268 0.76 -12.46 18.64
C GLU A 268 1.87 -12.98 17.73
N ASN A 269 1.78 -12.75 16.41
CA ASN A 269 2.73 -13.32 15.45
C ASN A 269 3.63 -12.32 14.73
N ASN A 270 3.44 -11.00 14.93
CA ASN A 270 4.10 -9.98 14.11
C ASN A 270 5.64 -10.04 14.20
N VAL A 271 6.21 -10.31 15.36
CA VAL A 271 7.67 -10.44 15.52
C VAL A 271 8.18 -11.70 14.82
N GLN A 272 7.47 -12.81 14.93
CA GLN A 272 7.82 -14.05 14.23
C GLN A 272 7.82 -13.84 12.72
N VAL A 273 6.79 -13.18 12.19
CA VAL A 273 6.67 -12.88 10.76
C VAL A 273 7.77 -11.92 10.31
N LYS A 274 8.06 -10.89 11.10
CA LYS A 274 9.18 -9.97 10.86
C LYS A 274 10.50 -10.73 10.72
N ASN A 275 10.80 -11.60 11.68
CA ASN A 275 12.04 -12.36 11.69
C ASN A 275 12.14 -13.33 10.52
N PHE A 276 11.02 -13.92 10.10
CA PHE A 276 10.99 -14.78 8.92
C PHE A 276 11.39 -14.02 7.65
N ILE A 277 10.79 -12.87 7.39
CA ILE A 277 11.07 -12.04 6.21
C ILE A 277 12.50 -11.50 6.27
N GLN A 278 12.93 -10.98 7.43
CA GLN A 278 14.28 -10.45 7.59
C GLN A 278 15.33 -11.55 7.34
N GLY A 279 15.08 -12.75 7.82
CA GLY A 279 15.97 -13.90 7.60
C GLY A 279 16.10 -14.26 6.12
N LEU A 280 14.99 -14.28 5.38
CA LEU A 280 15.02 -14.50 3.93
C LEU A 280 15.82 -13.43 3.21
N TYR A 281 15.60 -12.16 3.57
CA TYR A 281 16.31 -11.04 2.98
C TYR A 281 17.82 -11.08 3.25
N ASP A 282 18.20 -11.40 4.47
CA ASP A 282 19.63 -11.46 4.88
C ASP A 282 20.38 -12.59 4.18
N ASN A 283 19.69 -13.64 3.77
CA ASN A 283 20.28 -14.79 3.09
C ASN A 283 20.31 -14.70 1.56
N LEU A 284 19.92 -13.58 0.99
CA LEU A 284 19.98 -13.36 -0.46
C LEU A 284 21.38 -12.99 -0.94
#